data_d23618e9ae4d425150fb27220fc071ea
#
_entry.id   d23618e9ae4d425150fb27220fc071ea
#
_cell.length_a   1.000
_cell.length_b   1.000
_cell.length_c   1.000
_cell.angle_alpha   90.00
_cell.angle_beta   90.00
_cell.angle_gamma   90.00
#
_symmetry.space_group_name_H-M   'P 1'
#
loop_
_entity.id
_entity.type
_entity.pdbx_description
1 polymer ?
#
loop_
_entity_poly.entity_id
_entity_poly.type
_entity_poly.pdbx_seq_one_letter_code
_entity_poly.pdbx_strand_id
1 'polypeptide(L)'
;MVNNNGETFKKDNNVEINDLFWNNYRSLLKTTIIPYQYEALNDCIPDAEPSYSVQNFKIAAGDLQGHHKGAIFQDSDVAKWLEAVGYVLAEERDEDLEKKADELIDIIARAQQPDGYLHTYYIIEEPDKRWTNLYDCHELYCAGHMIEAAVSYYKSTGKRKLLDVVCKLADHIDSVFGTEEGKINGYDSHPEIELALVKLY
;
A
#
# COMPACT_ATOMS: atom_id res chain seq x y z
N MET A 1 -9.18 -17.50 12.60
CA MET A 1 -9.72 -16.33 13.31
C MET A 1 -11.14 -16.10 12.82
N VAL A 2 -12.02 -15.64 13.65
CA VAL A 2 -13.43 -15.37 13.29
C VAL A 2 -13.58 -13.86 13.27
N ASN A 3 -14.07 -13.27 12.18
CA ASN A 3 -14.40 -11.86 12.14
C ASN A 3 -15.63 -11.55 13.01
N ASN A 4 -15.95 -10.27 13.21
CA ASN A 4 -17.13 -9.84 14.01
C ASN A 4 -18.47 -10.33 13.42
N ASN A 5 -18.49 -10.91 12.21
CA ASN A 5 -19.66 -11.48 11.55
C ASN A 5 -19.69 -13.01 11.61
N GLY A 6 -18.76 -13.66 12.33
CA GLY A 6 -18.74 -15.12 12.48
C GLY A 6 -18.10 -15.88 11.29
N GLU A 7 -17.50 -15.18 10.35
CA GLU A 7 -16.81 -15.81 9.22
C GLU A 7 -15.38 -16.19 9.62
N THR A 8 -15.01 -17.43 9.38
CA THR A 8 -13.62 -17.89 9.53
C THR A 8 -12.84 -17.49 8.30
N PHE A 9 -11.83 -16.64 8.49
CA PHE A 9 -10.82 -16.42 7.45
C PHE A 9 -10.15 -17.76 7.15
N LYS A 10 -10.45 -18.34 6.00
CA LYS A 10 -9.71 -19.51 5.52
C LYS A 10 -8.27 -19.05 5.28
N LYS A 11 -7.33 -19.72 5.93
CA LYS A 11 -5.93 -19.68 5.52
C LYS A 11 -5.92 -20.18 4.07
N ASP A 12 -5.69 -19.31 3.10
CA ASP A 12 -5.73 -19.67 1.66
C ASP A 12 -4.61 -20.65 1.27
N ASN A 13 -3.70 -20.96 2.19
CA ASN A 13 -2.55 -21.81 1.94
C ASN A 13 -2.72 -23.16 2.66
N ASN A 14 -3.05 -24.19 1.87
CA ASN A 14 -2.90 -25.59 2.29
C ASN A 14 -1.42 -26.05 2.30
N VAL A 15 -0.47 -25.11 2.23
CA VAL A 15 0.97 -25.39 2.22
C VAL A 15 1.59 -24.86 3.49
N GLU A 16 2.22 -25.74 4.25
CA GLU A 16 3.04 -25.41 5.41
C GLU A 16 4.51 -25.64 5.07
N ILE A 17 5.32 -24.59 5.19
CA ILE A 17 6.77 -24.68 5.03
C ILE A 17 7.36 -24.96 6.40
N ASN A 18 7.96 -26.14 6.56
CA ASN A 18 8.54 -26.60 7.81
C ASN A 18 9.95 -27.17 7.59
N ASP A 19 10.90 -26.31 7.20
CA ASP A 19 12.32 -26.64 7.09
C ASP A 19 13.19 -25.54 7.71
N LEU A 20 14.40 -25.90 8.11
CA LEU A 20 15.30 -25.03 8.82
C LEU A 20 15.74 -23.81 7.98
N PHE A 21 15.93 -23.99 6.67
CA PHE A 21 16.40 -22.93 5.79
C PHE A 21 15.34 -21.80 5.68
N TRP A 22 14.10 -22.14 5.30
CA TRP A 22 13.04 -21.17 5.14
C TRP A 22 12.56 -20.57 6.46
N ASN A 23 12.53 -21.37 7.53
CA ASN A 23 12.16 -20.87 8.86
C ASN A 23 13.15 -19.80 9.37
N ASN A 24 14.45 -19.95 9.07
CA ASN A 24 15.45 -18.93 9.40
C ASN A 24 15.20 -17.63 8.61
N TYR A 25 14.88 -17.70 7.32
CA TYR A 25 14.58 -16.52 6.52
C TYR A 25 13.27 -15.84 6.98
N ARG A 26 12.22 -16.59 7.31
CA ARG A 26 10.99 -16.05 7.86
C ARG A 26 11.22 -15.33 9.19
N SER A 27 12.01 -15.93 10.06
CA SER A 27 12.41 -15.27 11.30
C SER A 27 13.18 -13.98 11.06
N LEU A 28 14.14 -13.99 10.12
CA LEU A 28 14.91 -12.79 9.74
C LEU A 28 14.02 -11.69 9.18
N LEU A 29 13.06 -12.03 8.32
CA LEU A 29 12.07 -11.07 7.78
C LEU A 29 11.31 -10.41 8.92
N LYS A 30 10.74 -11.22 9.82
CA LYS A 30 9.90 -10.72 10.91
C LYS A 30 10.69 -9.88 11.93
N THR A 31 11.87 -10.38 12.36
CA THR A 31 12.59 -9.79 13.50
C THR A 31 13.57 -8.69 13.12
N THR A 32 13.95 -8.59 11.85
CA THR A 32 15.01 -7.67 11.40
C THR A 32 14.58 -6.84 10.20
N ILE A 33 14.18 -7.47 9.08
CA ILE A 33 13.98 -6.75 7.82
C ILE A 33 12.77 -5.83 7.88
N ILE A 34 11.61 -6.33 8.29
CA ILE A 34 10.38 -5.52 8.37
C ILE A 34 10.52 -4.37 9.39
N PRO A 35 11.05 -4.58 10.61
CA PRO A 35 11.33 -3.47 11.51
C PRO A 35 12.32 -2.46 10.95
N TYR A 36 13.42 -2.91 10.35
CA TYR A 36 14.40 -2.02 9.72
C TYR A 36 13.79 -1.19 8.59
N GLN A 37 12.99 -1.81 7.72
CA GLN A 37 12.31 -1.09 6.63
C GLN A 37 11.32 -0.06 7.15
N TYR A 38 10.60 -0.34 8.25
CA TYR A 38 9.74 0.65 8.89
C TYR A 38 10.51 1.89 9.31
N GLU A 39 11.66 1.71 9.97
CA GLU A 39 12.53 2.83 10.38
C GLU A 39 13.08 3.57 9.13
N ALA A 40 13.44 2.87 8.07
CA ALA A 40 13.91 3.47 6.82
C ALA A 40 12.82 4.30 6.13
N LEU A 41 11.58 3.81 6.05
CA LEU A 41 10.44 4.54 5.49
C LEU A 41 10.08 5.79 6.29
N ASN A 42 10.40 5.81 7.59
CA ASN A 42 10.21 6.94 8.49
C ASN A 42 11.45 7.84 8.61
N ASP A 43 12.48 7.64 7.79
CA ASP A 43 13.75 8.41 7.79
C ASP A 43 14.49 8.37 9.13
N CYS A 44 14.39 7.24 9.86
CA CYS A 44 14.97 7.05 11.19
C CYS A 44 16.29 6.28 11.19
N ILE A 45 16.81 5.87 10.03
CA ILE A 45 18.10 5.15 9.95
C ILE A 45 19.24 6.16 9.90
N PRO A 46 20.16 6.18 10.90
CA PRO A 46 21.31 7.06 10.88
C PRO A 46 22.20 6.82 9.65
N ASP A 47 22.72 7.89 9.08
CA ASP A 47 23.65 7.89 7.94
C ASP A 47 23.10 7.23 6.63
N ALA A 48 21.79 6.94 6.56
CA ALA A 48 21.14 6.51 5.34
C ALA A 48 20.50 7.70 4.60
N GLU A 49 20.44 7.59 3.27
CA GLU A 49 19.67 8.56 2.47
C GLU A 49 18.19 8.47 2.85
N PRO A 50 17.52 9.63 3.04
CA PRO A 50 16.10 9.64 3.41
C PRO A 50 15.21 9.04 2.32
N SER A 51 14.24 8.25 2.74
CA SER A 51 13.18 7.71 1.86
C SER A 51 12.13 8.75 1.51
N TYR A 52 11.77 9.62 2.46
CA TYR A 52 10.65 10.56 2.39
C TYR A 52 9.26 9.93 2.21
N SER A 53 9.13 8.62 2.06
CA SER A 53 7.88 7.95 1.68
C SER A 53 6.75 8.24 2.67
N VAL A 54 6.96 8.02 3.96
CA VAL A 54 5.94 8.32 4.99
C VAL A 54 5.75 9.83 5.16
N GLN A 55 6.81 10.63 4.99
CA GLN A 55 6.73 12.08 5.05
C GLN A 55 5.83 12.65 3.95
N ASN A 56 5.94 12.14 2.70
CA ASN A 56 5.09 12.54 1.59
C ASN A 56 3.60 12.24 1.87
N PHE A 57 3.28 11.08 2.44
CA PHE A 57 1.91 10.78 2.87
C PHE A 57 1.41 11.74 3.96
N LYS A 58 2.26 12.12 4.94
CA LYS A 58 1.90 13.12 5.97
C LYS A 58 1.65 14.50 5.38
N ILE A 59 2.41 14.91 4.36
CA ILE A 59 2.18 16.17 3.64
C ILE A 59 0.87 16.10 2.85
N ALA A 60 0.63 15.03 2.09
CA ALA A 60 -0.60 14.83 1.34
C ALA A 60 -1.85 14.77 2.25
N ALA A 61 -1.70 14.25 3.48
CA ALA A 61 -2.75 14.21 4.51
C ALA A 61 -2.99 15.57 5.20
N GLY A 62 -2.10 16.56 4.98
CA GLY A 62 -2.15 17.87 5.67
C GLY A 62 -1.59 17.86 7.09
N ASP A 63 -0.98 16.78 7.54
CA ASP A 63 -0.34 16.67 8.86
C ASP A 63 0.98 17.45 8.91
N LEU A 64 1.62 17.64 7.76
CA LEU A 64 2.85 18.43 7.58
C LEU A 64 2.70 19.39 6.40
N GLN A 65 3.47 20.47 6.44
CA GLN A 65 3.63 21.39 5.29
C GLN A 65 4.97 21.12 4.61
N GLY A 66 4.99 21.14 3.28
CA GLY A 66 6.22 20.94 2.51
C GLY A 66 5.96 20.59 1.06
N HIS A 67 7.01 20.15 0.40
CA HIS A 67 7.01 19.66 -0.98
C HIS A 67 7.28 18.16 -1.01
N HIS A 68 6.83 17.50 -2.05
CA HIS A 68 7.18 16.10 -2.32
C HIS A 68 8.69 15.97 -2.51
N LYS A 69 9.27 14.89 -1.97
CA LYS A 69 10.70 14.58 -2.11
C LYS A 69 10.89 13.12 -2.48
N GLY A 70 12.02 12.83 -3.12
CA GLY A 70 12.36 11.49 -3.57
C GLY A 70 11.73 11.12 -4.91
N ALA A 71 11.63 9.83 -5.20
CA ALA A 71 11.08 9.34 -6.46
C ALA A 71 9.55 9.39 -6.46
N ILE A 72 8.95 9.68 -7.62
CA ILE A 72 7.49 9.83 -7.77
C ILE A 72 6.74 8.56 -7.37
N PHE A 73 7.32 7.39 -7.57
CA PHE A 73 6.70 6.08 -7.30
C PHE A 73 6.91 5.54 -5.88
N GLN A 74 7.47 6.32 -4.96
CA GLN A 74 7.79 5.86 -3.59
C GLN A 74 6.57 5.54 -2.72
N ASP A 75 5.37 5.94 -3.12
CA ASP A 75 4.13 5.47 -2.49
C ASP A 75 4.05 3.94 -2.45
N SER A 76 4.59 3.28 -3.48
CA SER A 76 4.66 1.83 -3.57
C SER A 76 5.55 1.19 -2.49
N ASP A 77 6.54 1.89 -1.94
CA ASP A 77 7.40 1.34 -0.90
C ASP A 77 6.64 1.17 0.42
N VAL A 78 5.79 2.14 0.77
CA VAL A 78 4.88 2.04 1.92
C VAL A 78 3.87 0.90 1.71
N ALA A 79 3.31 0.81 0.51
CA ALA A 79 2.37 -0.24 0.15
C ALA A 79 2.99 -1.64 0.27
N LYS A 80 4.17 -1.86 -0.28
CA LYS A 80 4.90 -3.15 -0.20
C LYS A 80 5.25 -3.53 1.23
N TRP A 81 5.60 -2.53 2.07
CA TRP A 81 5.82 -2.79 3.49
C TRP A 81 4.54 -3.26 4.17
N LEU A 82 3.40 -2.60 3.93
CA LEU A 82 2.09 -2.99 4.48
C LEU A 82 1.65 -4.37 4.00
N GLU A 83 1.92 -4.71 2.74
CA GLU A 83 1.63 -6.05 2.20
C GLU A 83 2.46 -7.12 2.93
N ALA A 84 3.76 -6.88 3.12
CA ALA A 84 4.64 -7.78 3.85
C ALA A 84 4.20 -7.95 5.31
N VAL A 85 3.76 -6.87 5.97
CA VAL A 85 3.16 -6.92 7.31
C VAL A 85 1.91 -7.80 7.31
N GLY A 86 1.03 -7.64 6.33
CA GLY A 86 -0.15 -8.48 6.18
C GLY A 86 0.20 -9.97 6.12
N TYR A 87 1.22 -10.36 5.35
CA TYR A 87 1.66 -11.76 5.29
C TYR A 87 2.24 -12.27 6.62
N VAL A 88 2.99 -11.44 7.35
CA VAL A 88 3.52 -11.84 8.67
C VAL A 88 2.40 -12.00 9.68
N LEU A 89 1.44 -11.07 9.72
CA LEU A 89 0.30 -11.13 10.63
C LEU A 89 -0.66 -12.30 10.34
N ALA A 90 -0.70 -12.77 9.08
CA ALA A 90 -1.46 -13.97 8.72
C ALA A 90 -0.87 -15.26 9.32
N GLU A 91 0.42 -15.28 9.60
CA GLU A 91 1.10 -16.42 10.22
C GLU A 91 1.10 -16.37 11.74
N GLU A 92 1.43 -15.21 12.27
CA GLU A 92 1.56 -14.98 13.71
C GLU A 92 1.12 -13.56 14.07
N ARG A 93 0.22 -13.43 15.04
CA ARG A 93 -0.24 -12.13 15.52
C ARG A 93 0.90 -11.39 16.22
N ASP A 94 1.09 -10.12 15.86
CA ASP A 94 2.03 -9.19 16.46
C ASP A 94 1.33 -7.84 16.64
N GLU A 95 0.96 -7.52 17.90
CA GLU A 95 0.16 -6.33 18.21
C GLU A 95 0.93 -5.03 17.98
N ASP A 96 2.25 -5.02 18.18
CA ASP A 96 3.09 -3.85 17.96
C ASP A 96 3.26 -3.57 16.46
N LEU A 97 3.45 -4.62 15.67
CA LEU A 97 3.53 -4.52 14.21
C LEU A 97 2.18 -4.09 13.61
N GLU A 98 1.09 -4.69 14.09
CA GLU A 98 -0.27 -4.33 13.67
C GLU A 98 -0.58 -2.86 13.98
N LYS A 99 -0.19 -2.36 15.16
CA LYS A 99 -0.34 -0.95 15.54
C LYS A 99 0.43 -0.01 14.62
N LYS A 100 1.69 -0.32 14.29
CA LYS A 100 2.49 0.47 13.35
C LYS A 100 1.83 0.53 11.96
N ALA A 101 1.29 -0.58 11.49
CA ALA A 101 0.56 -0.61 10.24
C ALA A 101 -0.72 0.22 10.28
N ASP A 102 -1.50 0.14 11.36
CA ASP A 102 -2.71 0.94 11.56
C ASP A 102 -2.41 2.45 11.53
N GLU A 103 -1.31 2.88 12.17
CA GLU A 103 -0.88 4.29 12.17
C GLU A 103 -0.55 4.79 10.75
N LEU A 104 0.13 3.99 9.93
CA LEU A 104 0.39 4.32 8.51
C LEU A 104 -0.90 4.33 7.68
N ILE A 105 -1.78 3.34 7.88
CA ILE A 105 -3.07 3.26 7.21
C ILE A 105 -3.93 4.49 7.52
N ASP A 106 -3.87 4.99 8.75
CA ASP A 106 -4.58 6.21 9.15
C ASP A 106 -4.09 7.45 8.39
N ILE A 107 -2.78 7.56 8.16
CA ILE A 107 -2.19 8.64 7.37
C ILE A 107 -2.62 8.50 5.90
N ILE A 108 -2.51 7.31 5.32
CA ILE A 108 -2.91 7.03 3.93
C ILE A 108 -4.39 7.38 3.71
N ALA A 109 -5.27 6.97 4.64
CA ALA A 109 -6.69 7.25 4.56
C ALA A 109 -7.01 8.76 4.57
N ARG A 110 -6.24 9.56 5.32
CA ARG A 110 -6.39 11.03 5.32
C ARG A 110 -5.77 11.70 4.09
N ALA A 111 -4.77 11.09 3.47
CA ALA A 111 -4.16 11.59 2.24
C ALA A 111 -5.09 11.41 1.02
N GLN A 112 -6.01 10.43 1.05
CA GLN A 112 -6.92 10.17 -0.06
C GLN A 112 -7.80 11.38 -0.35
N GLN A 113 -7.88 11.76 -1.61
CA GLN A 113 -8.69 12.89 -2.06
C GLN A 113 -10.19 12.53 -2.07
N PRO A 114 -11.07 13.53 -2.01
CA PRO A 114 -12.54 13.33 -1.96
C PRO A 114 -13.10 12.50 -3.14
N ASP A 115 -12.45 12.58 -4.30
CA ASP A 115 -12.79 11.81 -5.51
C ASP A 115 -12.24 10.37 -5.51
N GLY A 116 -11.56 9.94 -4.44
CA GLY A 116 -10.96 8.63 -4.31
C GLY A 116 -9.51 8.54 -4.79
N TYR A 117 -8.97 9.58 -5.44
CA TYR A 117 -7.60 9.60 -5.94
C TYR A 117 -6.57 9.51 -4.80
N LEU A 118 -5.46 8.79 -5.05
CA LEU A 118 -4.36 8.62 -4.09
C LEU A 118 -3.03 8.45 -4.84
N HIS A 119 -2.20 9.47 -4.81
CA HIS A 119 -0.80 9.45 -5.24
C HIS A 119 -0.12 10.71 -4.72
N THR A 120 0.87 10.58 -3.82
CA THR A 120 1.38 11.71 -3.04
C THR A 120 1.99 12.83 -3.87
N TYR A 121 2.75 12.48 -4.92
CA TYR A 121 3.37 13.48 -5.79
C TYR A 121 2.33 14.40 -6.44
N TYR A 122 1.33 13.84 -7.10
CA TYR A 122 0.33 14.65 -7.78
C TYR A 122 -0.59 15.40 -6.81
N ILE A 123 -0.87 14.84 -5.63
CA ILE A 123 -1.64 15.55 -4.61
C ILE A 123 -0.90 16.81 -4.13
N ILE A 124 0.43 16.72 -3.96
CA ILE A 124 1.25 17.77 -3.38
C ILE A 124 1.68 18.80 -4.43
N GLU A 125 2.18 18.36 -5.58
CA GLU A 125 2.91 19.22 -6.52
C GLU A 125 2.10 19.58 -7.77
N GLU A 126 1.39 18.63 -8.37
CA GLU A 126 0.79 18.78 -9.71
C GLU A 126 -0.63 18.20 -9.83
N PRO A 127 -1.60 18.64 -8.99
CA PRO A 127 -2.94 18.05 -8.95
C PRO A 127 -3.69 18.09 -10.30
N ASP A 128 -3.37 19.05 -11.15
CA ASP A 128 -3.98 19.20 -12.48
C ASP A 128 -3.35 18.30 -13.56
N LYS A 129 -2.27 17.58 -13.20
CA LYS A 129 -1.56 16.70 -14.16
C LYS A 129 -1.74 15.21 -13.87
N ARG A 130 -2.68 14.82 -13.02
CA ARG A 130 -3.01 13.43 -12.75
C ARG A 130 -3.28 12.68 -14.05
N TRP A 131 -2.78 11.44 -14.14
CA TRP A 131 -2.99 10.52 -15.27
C TRP A 131 -2.42 10.98 -16.62
N THR A 132 -1.59 12.04 -16.66
CA THR A 132 -1.04 12.58 -17.92
C THR A 132 0.25 11.89 -18.35
N ASN A 133 0.97 11.24 -17.45
CA ASN A 133 2.20 10.50 -17.75
C ASN A 133 2.21 9.14 -17.03
N LEU A 134 1.44 8.20 -17.55
CA LEU A 134 1.33 6.86 -16.98
C LEU A 134 2.64 6.08 -17.05
N TYR A 135 3.48 6.36 -18.04
CA TYR A 135 4.71 5.60 -18.28
C TYR A 135 5.79 5.87 -17.22
N ASP A 136 6.10 7.14 -16.93
CA ASP A 136 7.20 7.50 -16.04
C ASP A 136 6.76 7.74 -14.59
N CYS A 137 5.49 8.10 -14.39
CA CYS A 137 5.02 8.54 -13.06
C CYS A 137 4.33 7.44 -12.25
N HIS A 138 4.08 6.27 -12.86
CA HIS A 138 3.69 5.04 -12.16
C HIS A 138 2.45 5.16 -11.27
N GLU A 139 1.44 5.95 -11.67
CA GLU A 139 0.24 6.15 -10.85
C GLU A 139 -0.55 4.85 -10.66
N LEU A 140 -0.79 4.10 -11.76
CA LEU A 140 -1.49 2.81 -11.68
C LEU A 140 -0.65 1.72 -10.99
N TYR A 141 0.68 1.76 -11.13
CA TYR A 141 1.60 0.88 -10.40
C TYR A 141 1.50 1.10 -8.89
N CYS A 142 1.55 2.34 -8.43
CA CYS A 142 1.39 2.66 -7.00
C CYS A 142 0.01 2.27 -6.49
N ALA A 143 -1.04 2.50 -7.29
CA ALA A 143 -2.40 2.08 -6.97
C ALA A 143 -2.50 0.54 -6.85
N GLY A 144 -1.89 -0.20 -7.76
CA GLY A 144 -1.86 -1.67 -7.72
C GLY A 144 -1.23 -2.21 -6.44
N HIS A 145 -0.04 -1.75 -6.09
CA HIS A 145 0.61 -2.16 -4.84
C HIS A 145 -0.20 -1.78 -3.59
N MET A 146 -0.87 -0.62 -3.59
CA MET A 146 -1.73 -0.24 -2.47
C MET A 146 -2.96 -1.17 -2.34
N ILE A 147 -3.52 -1.61 -3.46
CA ILE A 147 -4.61 -2.59 -3.49
C ILE A 147 -4.12 -3.94 -2.94
N GLU A 148 -2.96 -4.44 -3.39
CA GLU A 148 -2.39 -5.68 -2.88
C GLU A 148 -2.14 -5.64 -1.37
N ALA A 149 -1.58 -4.53 -0.88
CA ALA A 149 -1.40 -4.27 0.55
C ALA A 149 -2.72 -4.33 1.33
N ALA A 150 -3.76 -3.68 0.80
CA ALA A 150 -5.07 -3.65 1.43
C ALA A 150 -5.72 -5.03 1.52
N VAL A 151 -5.63 -5.82 0.47
CA VAL A 151 -6.15 -7.21 0.44
C VAL A 151 -5.39 -8.08 1.42
N SER A 152 -4.04 -8.02 1.42
CA SER A 152 -3.20 -8.78 2.35
C SER A 152 -3.51 -8.41 3.81
N TYR A 153 -3.57 -7.13 4.14
CA TYR A 153 -3.85 -6.65 5.48
C TYR A 153 -5.26 -6.99 5.95
N TYR A 154 -6.27 -6.87 5.08
CA TYR A 154 -7.64 -7.27 5.39
C TYR A 154 -7.75 -8.79 5.65
N LYS A 155 -7.16 -9.62 4.81
CA LYS A 155 -7.16 -11.07 4.95
C LYS A 155 -6.52 -11.53 6.27
N SER A 156 -5.51 -10.82 6.76
CA SER A 156 -4.79 -11.18 7.99
C SER A 156 -5.45 -10.65 9.27
N THR A 157 -6.03 -9.44 9.23
CA THR A 157 -6.52 -8.74 10.42
C THR A 157 -8.04 -8.59 10.50
N GLY A 158 -8.73 -8.66 9.35
CA GLY A 158 -10.16 -8.34 9.22
C GLY A 158 -10.46 -6.83 9.25
N LYS A 159 -9.44 -5.95 9.33
CA LYS A 159 -9.63 -4.49 9.39
C LYS A 159 -9.84 -3.92 8.00
N ARG A 160 -10.95 -3.20 7.81
CA ARG A 160 -11.38 -2.73 6.50
C ARG A 160 -10.82 -1.37 6.06
N LYS A 161 -10.22 -0.58 6.95
CA LYS A 161 -9.89 0.82 6.66
C LYS A 161 -9.10 0.98 5.35
N LEU A 162 -8.00 0.25 5.17
CA LEU A 162 -7.22 0.32 3.93
C LEU A 162 -7.98 -0.25 2.73
N LEU A 163 -8.74 -1.32 2.94
CA LEU A 163 -9.60 -1.89 1.90
C LEU A 163 -10.64 -0.87 1.40
N ASP A 164 -11.27 -0.11 2.31
CA ASP A 164 -12.24 0.92 1.95
C ASP A 164 -11.59 2.09 1.20
N VAL A 165 -10.33 2.43 1.51
CA VAL A 165 -9.52 3.41 0.75
C VAL A 165 -9.30 2.92 -0.68
N VAL A 166 -8.85 1.69 -0.87
CA VAL A 166 -8.53 1.19 -2.21
C VAL A 166 -9.77 0.86 -3.03
N CYS A 167 -10.90 0.53 -2.42
CA CYS A 167 -12.17 0.42 -3.14
C CYS A 167 -12.56 1.76 -3.78
N LYS A 168 -12.44 2.88 -3.04
CA LYS A 168 -12.69 4.22 -3.61
C LYS A 168 -11.68 4.59 -4.69
N LEU A 169 -10.40 4.17 -4.53
CA LEU A 169 -9.38 4.37 -5.55
C LEU A 169 -9.70 3.58 -6.82
N ALA A 170 -10.15 2.33 -6.68
CA ALA A 170 -10.58 1.50 -7.81
C ALA A 170 -11.80 2.11 -8.54
N ASP A 171 -12.80 2.58 -7.79
CA ASP A 171 -13.95 3.31 -8.36
C ASP A 171 -13.52 4.57 -9.11
N HIS A 172 -12.55 5.32 -8.55
CA HIS A 172 -11.97 6.49 -9.23
C HIS A 172 -11.27 6.07 -10.54
N ILE A 173 -10.43 5.04 -10.51
CA ILE A 173 -9.74 4.51 -11.70
C ILE A 173 -10.76 4.07 -12.76
N ASP A 174 -11.81 3.34 -12.39
CA ASP A 174 -12.88 2.94 -13.31
C ASP A 174 -13.59 4.16 -13.94
N SER A 175 -13.76 5.24 -13.20
CA SER A 175 -14.35 6.48 -13.72
C SER A 175 -13.48 7.19 -14.77
N VAL A 176 -12.14 7.02 -14.68
CA VAL A 176 -11.14 7.70 -15.53
C VAL A 176 -10.75 6.87 -16.75
N PHE A 177 -10.57 5.56 -16.57
CA PHE A 177 -10.06 4.67 -17.62
C PHE A 177 -11.16 3.85 -18.26
N GLY A 178 -11.04 3.62 -19.57
CA GLY A 178 -11.98 2.80 -20.32
C GLY A 178 -11.94 3.10 -21.82
N THR A 179 -12.84 2.45 -22.55
CA THR A 179 -13.01 2.63 -24.01
C THR A 179 -14.12 3.60 -24.35
N GLU A 180 -14.87 4.07 -23.35
CA GLU A 180 -15.99 4.98 -23.52
C GLU A 180 -15.52 6.40 -23.84
N GLU A 181 -16.38 7.18 -24.48
CA GLU A 181 -16.08 8.57 -24.81
C GLU A 181 -15.78 9.39 -23.55
N GLY A 182 -14.66 10.10 -23.56
CA GLY A 182 -14.20 10.93 -22.46
C GLY A 182 -13.32 10.22 -21.42
N LYS A 183 -13.16 8.89 -21.51
CA LYS A 183 -12.21 8.14 -20.68
C LYS A 183 -10.85 8.00 -21.34
N ILE A 184 -9.83 7.75 -20.54
CA ILE A 184 -8.47 7.46 -21.00
C ILE A 184 -8.40 6.00 -21.43
N ASN A 185 -8.14 5.75 -22.71
CA ASN A 185 -7.78 4.43 -23.20
C ASN A 185 -6.26 4.27 -23.15
N GLY A 186 -5.75 3.91 -21.98
CA GLY A 186 -4.32 3.83 -21.69
C GLY A 186 -4.00 2.75 -20.65
N TYR A 187 -2.71 2.48 -20.50
CA TYR A 187 -2.15 1.53 -19.55
C TYR A 187 -0.82 2.04 -19.02
N ASP A 188 -0.43 1.57 -17.85
CA ASP A 188 0.85 1.87 -17.22
C ASP A 188 2.00 1.08 -17.88
N SER A 189 3.23 1.49 -17.60
CA SER A 189 4.44 0.75 -17.98
C SER A 189 4.56 -0.61 -17.30
N HIS A 190 3.89 -0.82 -16.18
CA HIS A 190 3.86 -2.07 -15.40
C HIS A 190 2.43 -2.62 -15.30
N PRO A 191 2.21 -3.93 -15.56
CA PRO A 191 0.89 -4.57 -15.47
C PRO A 191 0.51 -4.93 -14.02
N GLU A 192 0.83 -4.06 -13.07
CA GLU A 192 0.62 -4.27 -11.64
C GLU A 192 -0.86 -4.12 -11.26
N ILE A 193 -1.53 -3.15 -11.87
CA ILE A 193 -2.93 -2.85 -11.57
C ILE A 193 -3.87 -4.01 -11.96
N GLU A 194 -3.57 -4.74 -13.04
CA GLU A 194 -4.38 -5.86 -13.51
C GLU A 194 -4.37 -6.99 -12.47
N LEU A 195 -3.18 -7.34 -11.95
CA LEU A 195 -3.02 -8.34 -10.89
C LEU A 195 -3.76 -7.91 -9.62
N ALA A 196 -3.60 -6.65 -9.23
CA ALA A 196 -4.17 -6.10 -8.02
C ALA A 196 -5.70 -6.08 -8.05
N LEU A 197 -6.30 -5.68 -9.18
CA LEU A 197 -7.76 -5.69 -9.34
C LEU A 197 -8.35 -7.10 -9.28
N VAL A 198 -7.64 -8.12 -9.81
CA VAL A 198 -8.06 -9.52 -9.67
C VAL A 198 -8.01 -9.98 -8.21
N LYS A 199 -7.03 -9.51 -7.42
CA LYS A 199 -6.97 -9.81 -5.98
C LYS A 199 -8.05 -9.09 -5.17
N LEU A 200 -8.47 -7.90 -5.62
CA LEU A 200 -9.50 -7.11 -4.96
C LEU A 200 -10.90 -7.70 -5.15
N TYR A 201 -11.15 -8.28 -6.34
CA TYR A 201 -12.42 -8.94 -6.68
C TYR A 201 -12.69 -10.17 -5.80
#